data_53ff8b8e7dc3da20e06b481340c92719
#
_entry.id   53ff8b8e7dc3da20e06b481340c92719
#
_cell.length_a   1.000
_cell.length_b   1.000
_cell.length_c   1.000
_cell.angle_alpha   90.00
_cell.angle_beta   90.00
_cell.angle_gamma   90.00
#
_symmetry.space_group_name_H-M   'P 1'
#
loop_
_entity.id
_entity.type
_entity.pdbx_description
1 polymer ?
#
loop_
_entity_poly.entity_id
_entity_poly.type
_entity_poly.pdbx_seq_one_letter_code
_entity_poly.pdbx_strand_id
1 'polypeptide(L)'
;VDRDTGAILKRWDYKKVLPQDKGGSGSQDERDWFHNNAVWYDKKTNSLTFSGRHQDAIINLDYDTGDLNWIIGDPQGWPEERQGYFFTPVGEDFEWQYEQHACMVLPDGDIMCLDNGHYRSKDPAHYAKAADSYTRGVRYRIDTEKMTIRQVWQYGKERGAAFFSCYISNVEYYKDGHYLVHSGGIGTLDGAPCEGVPAQMKQGPDGDRVQLGSITCELVDDQLVYELRVPANCYRAEKLPLYYAGEQAELGAGKVLGSLGITGEFDTPIPAEETGELVPAHYGARLVEEDDRFTFSATYEKGELVQLLLCGEDGSTHRYFINTAKQSFKAMCVGTFQKADPRDVDKVISKEGLSGRYQVKLICDDKLYETGVTVTA
;
A
#
# COMPACT_ATOMS: atom_id res chain seq x y z
N VAL A 1 6.90 -4.00 14.96
CA VAL A 1 8.31 -4.43 15.00
C VAL A 1 8.98 -3.76 16.17
N ASP A 2 9.76 -4.49 16.92
CA ASP A 2 10.62 -3.93 17.96
C ASP A 2 11.74 -3.10 17.31
N ARG A 3 11.93 -1.88 17.80
CA ARG A 3 12.86 -0.92 17.19
C ARG A 3 14.33 -1.35 17.32
N ASP A 4 14.67 -1.97 18.44
CA ASP A 4 16.07 -2.25 18.77
C ASP A 4 16.53 -3.61 18.26
N THR A 5 15.59 -4.56 18.18
CA THR A 5 15.89 -5.95 17.81
C THR A 5 15.41 -6.33 16.40
N GLY A 6 14.49 -5.54 15.81
CA GLY A 6 13.83 -5.88 14.56
C GLY A 6 12.76 -6.98 14.69
N ALA A 7 12.55 -7.52 15.87
CA ALA A 7 11.59 -8.61 16.08
C ALA A 7 10.15 -8.18 15.77
N ILE A 8 9.40 -9.04 15.09
CA ILE A 8 7.98 -8.81 14.82
C ILE A 8 7.22 -9.06 16.13
N LEU A 9 6.70 -7.99 16.72
CA LEU A 9 5.93 -8.04 17.97
C LEU A 9 4.47 -8.41 17.73
N LYS A 10 3.90 -7.96 16.61
CA LYS A 10 2.49 -8.19 16.29
C LYS A 10 2.25 -8.13 14.77
N ARG A 11 1.28 -8.91 14.32
CA ARG A 11 0.86 -9.01 12.93
C ARG A 11 -0.67 -8.99 12.86
N TRP A 12 -1.22 -8.25 11.92
CA TRP A 12 -2.65 -8.22 11.60
C TRP A 12 -2.86 -8.77 10.20
N ASP A 13 -3.71 -9.77 10.08
CA ASP A 13 -4.07 -10.37 8.80
C ASP A 13 -5.46 -9.85 8.38
N TYR A 14 -5.46 -8.97 7.40
CA TYR A 14 -6.70 -8.33 6.92
C TYR A 14 -7.69 -9.33 6.29
N LYS A 15 -7.22 -10.46 5.77
CA LYS A 15 -8.06 -11.52 5.22
C LYS A 15 -9.02 -12.11 6.23
N LYS A 16 -8.69 -12.04 7.51
CA LYS A 16 -9.54 -12.54 8.60
C LYS A 16 -10.76 -11.66 8.89
N VAL A 17 -10.68 -10.39 8.50
CA VAL A 17 -11.71 -9.39 8.82
C VAL A 17 -12.35 -8.75 7.59
N LEU A 18 -11.73 -8.84 6.43
CA LEU A 18 -12.20 -8.20 5.20
C LEU A 18 -12.40 -9.22 4.06
N PRO A 19 -13.43 -9.03 3.24
CA PRO A 19 -13.63 -9.85 2.04
C PRO A 19 -12.58 -9.49 0.97
N GLN A 20 -11.94 -10.50 0.39
CA GLN A 20 -10.92 -10.32 -0.64
C GLN A 20 -11.49 -10.11 -2.05
N ASP A 21 -12.75 -10.47 -2.26
CA ASP A 21 -13.45 -10.39 -3.53
C ASP A 21 -13.95 -8.98 -3.88
N LYS A 22 -13.68 -8.00 -3.02
CA LYS A 22 -14.02 -6.59 -3.25
C LYS A 22 -12.93 -5.83 -4.00
N GLY A 23 -12.06 -6.54 -4.70
CA GLY A 23 -11.03 -5.91 -5.50
C GLY A 23 -11.57 -4.70 -6.24
N GLY A 24 -10.96 -3.55 -5.97
CA GLY A 24 -11.34 -2.29 -6.55
C GLY A 24 -11.02 -2.22 -8.03
N SER A 25 -11.49 -1.17 -8.61
CA SER A 25 -11.36 -0.84 -10.02
C SER A 25 -9.92 -0.63 -10.49
N GLY A 26 -8.97 -0.35 -9.59
CA GLY A 26 -7.61 0.04 -9.95
C GLY A 26 -6.61 -1.09 -10.10
N SER A 27 -6.87 -2.29 -9.59
CA SER A 27 -5.93 -3.40 -9.65
C SER A 27 -6.09 -4.22 -10.92
N GLN A 28 -4.97 -4.44 -11.61
CA GLN A 28 -4.86 -5.43 -12.69
C GLN A 28 -4.34 -6.79 -12.18
N ASP A 29 -3.98 -6.87 -10.90
CA ASP A 29 -3.53 -8.08 -10.24
C ASP A 29 -4.50 -8.43 -9.11
N GLU A 30 -5.20 -9.55 -9.24
CA GLU A 30 -6.16 -10.01 -8.24
C GLU A 30 -5.52 -10.25 -6.86
N ARG A 31 -4.21 -10.46 -6.80
CA ARG A 31 -3.45 -10.60 -5.56
C ARG A 31 -3.23 -9.28 -4.82
N ASP A 32 -3.27 -8.14 -5.52
CA ASP A 32 -3.22 -6.80 -4.95
C ASP A 32 -4.63 -6.31 -4.60
N TRP A 33 -5.38 -7.14 -3.88
CA TRP A 33 -6.78 -6.92 -3.58
C TRP A 33 -7.05 -5.76 -2.62
N PHE A 34 -6.09 -5.38 -1.80
CA PHE A 34 -6.26 -4.35 -0.77
C PHE A 34 -5.48 -3.06 -1.08
N HIS A 35 -4.22 -3.18 -1.47
CA HIS A 35 -3.31 -2.07 -1.76
C HIS A 35 -3.23 -1.06 -0.62
N ASN A 36 -2.66 -1.48 0.53
CA ASN A 36 -2.50 -0.62 1.69
C ASN A 36 -1.48 0.49 1.40
N ASN A 37 -1.89 1.74 1.46
CA ASN A 37 -1.04 2.90 1.18
C ASN A 37 -0.84 3.85 2.37
N ALA A 38 -1.57 3.65 3.47
CA ALA A 38 -1.42 4.42 4.70
C ALA A 38 -1.84 3.59 5.91
N VAL A 39 -1.15 3.81 7.02
CA VAL A 39 -1.50 3.27 8.33
C VAL A 39 -1.29 4.35 9.39
N TRP A 40 -2.23 4.44 10.33
CA TRP A 40 -2.19 5.38 11.44
C TRP A 40 -2.55 4.66 12.75
N TYR A 41 -1.67 4.74 13.73
CA TYR A 41 -1.97 4.26 15.08
C TYR A 41 -2.51 5.41 15.92
N ASP A 42 -3.74 5.28 16.40
CA ASP A 42 -4.34 6.21 17.36
C ASP A 42 -4.20 5.67 18.78
N LYS A 43 -3.35 6.32 19.57
CA LYS A 43 -3.10 5.95 20.96
C LYS A 43 -4.34 6.17 21.85
N LYS A 44 -5.23 7.13 21.52
CA LYS A 44 -6.40 7.45 22.34
C LYS A 44 -7.42 6.32 22.33
N THR A 45 -7.62 5.74 21.16
CA THR A 45 -8.58 4.66 20.94
C THR A 45 -7.92 3.28 20.93
N ASN A 46 -6.59 3.22 21.01
CA ASN A 46 -5.79 2.00 20.85
C ASN A 46 -6.18 1.24 19.57
N SER A 47 -6.20 1.93 18.45
CA SER A 47 -6.67 1.38 17.19
C SER A 47 -5.73 1.71 16.02
N LEU A 48 -5.85 0.93 14.95
CA LEU A 48 -5.16 1.14 13.69
C LEU A 48 -6.16 1.56 12.62
N THR A 49 -5.89 2.71 11.98
CA THR A 49 -6.64 3.18 10.82
C THR A 49 -5.76 3.05 9.59
N PHE A 50 -6.26 2.40 8.53
CA PHE A 50 -5.51 2.20 7.30
C PHE A 50 -6.38 2.35 6.06
N SER A 51 -5.73 2.69 4.96
CA SER A 51 -6.35 2.95 3.67
C SER A 51 -6.14 1.77 2.74
N GLY A 52 -7.22 1.12 2.34
CA GLY A 52 -7.26 0.10 1.29
C GLY A 52 -7.69 0.73 -0.02
N ARG A 53 -6.73 1.08 -0.87
CA ARG A 53 -6.99 1.75 -2.14
C ARG A 53 -7.99 0.96 -3.00
N HIS A 54 -7.73 -0.33 -3.21
CA HIS A 54 -8.53 -1.19 -4.08
C HIS A 54 -9.84 -1.67 -3.45
N GLN A 55 -10.11 -1.28 -2.21
CA GLN A 55 -11.39 -1.48 -1.54
C GLN A 55 -12.23 -0.20 -1.50
N ASP A 56 -11.69 0.94 -1.92
CA ASP A 56 -12.27 2.28 -1.75
C ASP A 56 -12.70 2.53 -0.30
N ALA A 57 -11.88 2.07 0.65
CA ALA A 57 -12.26 2.06 2.05
C ALA A 57 -11.11 2.46 2.98
N ILE A 58 -11.45 3.25 4.01
CA ILE A 58 -10.61 3.48 5.18
C ILE A 58 -11.17 2.62 6.30
N ILE A 59 -10.30 1.85 6.95
CA ILE A 59 -10.70 0.78 7.86
C ILE A 59 -10.01 0.98 9.19
N ASN A 60 -10.72 0.72 10.28
CA ASN A 60 -10.16 0.79 11.62
C ASN A 60 -10.30 -0.55 12.33
N LEU A 61 -9.19 -1.01 12.90
CA LEU A 61 -9.13 -2.21 13.72
C LEU A 61 -8.71 -1.87 15.15
N ASP A 62 -9.23 -2.62 16.11
CA ASP A 62 -8.67 -2.65 17.44
C ASP A 62 -7.22 -3.15 17.39
N TYR A 63 -6.33 -2.45 18.09
CA TYR A 63 -4.89 -2.78 18.05
C TYR A 63 -4.60 -4.12 18.72
N ASP A 64 -5.30 -4.45 19.82
CA ASP A 64 -4.98 -5.64 20.61
C ASP A 64 -5.61 -6.91 20.04
N THR A 65 -6.87 -6.84 19.63
CA THR A 65 -7.61 -8.00 19.13
C THR A 65 -7.52 -8.19 17.63
N GLY A 66 -7.37 -7.10 16.87
CA GLY A 66 -7.46 -7.09 15.41
C GLY A 66 -8.91 -7.10 14.89
N ASP A 67 -9.88 -6.93 15.79
CA ASP A 67 -11.29 -6.87 15.42
C ASP A 67 -11.61 -5.58 14.65
N LEU A 68 -12.54 -5.70 13.72
CA LEU A 68 -13.03 -4.58 12.93
C LEU A 68 -13.90 -3.65 13.77
N ASN A 69 -13.52 -2.37 13.86
CA ASN A 69 -14.29 -1.35 14.54
C ASN A 69 -15.27 -0.66 13.59
N TRP A 70 -14.79 -0.14 12.47
CA TRP A 70 -15.60 0.58 11.49
C TRP A 70 -14.93 0.69 10.11
N ILE A 71 -15.75 1.04 9.11
CA ILE A 71 -15.33 1.26 7.71
C ILE A 71 -15.88 2.60 7.22
N ILE A 72 -15.04 3.43 6.60
CA ILE A 72 -15.43 4.61 5.84
C ILE A 72 -15.31 4.30 4.35
N GLY A 73 -16.40 4.38 3.62
CA GLY A 73 -16.49 4.12 2.19
C GLY A 73 -17.92 3.83 1.76
N ASP A 74 -18.15 3.76 0.47
CA ASP A 74 -19.45 3.37 -0.07
C ASP A 74 -19.75 1.91 0.28
N PRO A 75 -20.84 1.62 1.02
CA PRO A 75 -21.19 0.26 1.42
C PRO A 75 -21.73 -0.61 0.27
N GLN A 76 -21.95 -0.02 -0.91
CA GLN A 76 -22.49 -0.75 -2.06
C GLN A 76 -21.60 -1.95 -2.41
N GLY A 77 -22.24 -3.11 -2.57
CA GLY A 77 -21.60 -4.35 -2.94
C GLY A 77 -20.83 -5.05 -1.83
N TRP A 78 -20.76 -4.52 -0.62
CA TRP A 78 -20.19 -5.22 0.53
C TRP A 78 -21.16 -6.25 1.10
N PRO A 79 -20.66 -7.38 1.69
CA PRO A 79 -21.49 -8.41 2.28
C PRO A 79 -22.39 -7.87 3.40
N GLU A 80 -23.56 -8.50 3.59
CA GLU A 80 -24.55 -8.07 4.59
C GLU A 80 -23.97 -8.02 6.01
N GLU A 81 -23.15 -9.00 6.37
CA GLU A 81 -22.50 -9.07 7.68
C GLU A 81 -21.47 -7.95 7.95
N ARG A 82 -21.11 -7.17 6.93
CA ARG A 82 -20.22 -6.01 7.04
C ARG A 82 -20.96 -4.67 7.02
N GLN A 83 -22.23 -4.64 6.65
CA GLN A 83 -23.00 -3.39 6.53
C GLN A 83 -23.06 -2.59 7.83
N GLY A 84 -23.13 -3.27 8.97
CA GLY A 84 -23.17 -2.62 10.29
C GLY A 84 -21.90 -1.88 10.71
N TYR A 85 -20.80 -2.05 9.98
CA TYR A 85 -19.55 -1.34 10.24
C TYR A 85 -19.40 -0.04 9.46
N PHE A 86 -20.30 0.26 8.52
CA PHE A 86 -20.28 1.48 7.73
C PHE A 86 -21.03 2.61 8.44
N PHE A 87 -20.53 3.82 8.22
CA PHE A 87 -21.18 5.03 8.69
C PHE A 87 -22.31 5.46 7.76
N THR A 88 -23.36 6.03 8.33
CA THR A 88 -24.44 6.68 7.59
C THR A 88 -24.08 8.14 7.34
N PRO A 89 -24.02 8.60 6.08
CA PRO A 89 -23.77 9.99 5.75
C PRO A 89 -24.82 10.95 6.32
N VAL A 90 -24.39 12.09 6.85
CA VAL A 90 -25.25 13.17 7.31
C VAL A 90 -24.75 14.50 6.76
N GLY A 91 -25.68 15.35 6.32
CA GLY A 91 -25.42 16.64 5.65
C GLY A 91 -25.69 16.56 4.14
N GLU A 92 -25.78 17.76 3.51
CA GLU A 92 -26.23 17.87 2.11
C GLU A 92 -25.09 17.66 1.09
N ASP A 93 -23.84 17.97 1.47
CA ASP A 93 -22.68 17.98 0.55
C ASP A 93 -21.72 16.79 0.78
N PHE A 94 -22.27 15.63 1.17
CA PHE A 94 -21.46 14.46 1.43
C PHE A 94 -21.16 13.67 0.17
N GLU A 95 -19.88 13.32 -0.01
CA GLU A 95 -19.43 12.41 -1.06
C GLU A 95 -18.39 11.44 -0.51
N TRP A 96 -18.47 10.16 -0.92
CA TRP A 96 -17.47 9.14 -0.62
C TRP A 96 -16.15 9.42 -1.36
N GLN A 97 -15.06 8.93 -0.77
CA GLN A 97 -13.76 8.84 -1.43
C GLN A 97 -13.66 7.55 -2.27
N TYR A 98 -12.82 7.60 -3.31
CA TYR A 98 -12.53 6.48 -4.19
C TYR A 98 -11.03 6.35 -4.45
N GLU A 99 -10.49 5.14 -4.30
CA GLU A 99 -9.06 4.80 -4.45
C GLU A 99 -8.13 5.72 -3.65
N GLN A 100 -8.57 6.13 -2.47
CA GLN A 100 -7.93 7.13 -1.62
C GLN A 100 -6.51 6.73 -1.18
N HIS A 101 -5.74 7.77 -0.83
CA HIS A 101 -4.40 7.67 -0.26
C HIS A 101 -4.27 8.49 1.02
N ALA A 102 -3.19 8.21 1.78
CA ALA A 102 -2.70 9.06 2.87
C ALA A 102 -3.78 9.37 3.94
N CYS A 103 -4.54 8.35 4.39
CA CYS A 103 -5.46 8.56 5.49
C CYS A 103 -4.70 8.83 6.80
N MET A 104 -5.28 9.70 7.63
CA MET A 104 -4.77 10.02 8.97
C MET A 104 -5.93 10.28 9.93
N VAL A 105 -5.66 10.10 11.23
CA VAL A 105 -6.55 10.51 12.31
C VAL A 105 -6.05 11.82 12.88
N LEU A 106 -6.88 12.84 12.85
CA LEU A 106 -6.54 14.16 13.35
C LEU A 106 -6.64 14.23 14.90
N PRO A 107 -6.04 15.25 15.53
CA PRO A 107 -6.03 15.38 17.00
C PRO A 107 -7.41 15.40 17.64
N ASP A 108 -8.45 15.86 16.93
CA ASP A 108 -9.85 15.89 17.39
C ASP A 108 -10.62 14.59 17.07
N GLY A 109 -10.01 13.63 16.36
CA GLY A 109 -10.62 12.36 15.98
C GLY A 109 -11.24 12.37 14.57
N ASP A 110 -11.26 13.49 13.87
CA ASP A 110 -11.67 13.55 12.46
C ASP A 110 -10.72 12.69 11.61
N ILE A 111 -11.23 12.16 10.51
CA ILE A 111 -10.45 11.38 9.55
C ILE A 111 -10.20 12.24 8.32
N MET A 112 -8.94 12.32 7.92
CA MET A 112 -8.54 13.05 6.71
C MET A 112 -7.85 12.12 5.73
N CYS A 113 -8.12 12.29 4.43
CA CYS A 113 -7.45 11.54 3.37
C CYS A 113 -7.38 12.34 2.07
N LEU A 114 -6.58 11.86 1.16
CA LEU A 114 -6.67 12.28 -0.24
C LEU A 114 -7.60 11.33 -0.98
N ASP A 115 -8.71 11.84 -1.49
CA ASP A 115 -9.63 11.17 -2.39
C ASP A 115 -9.09 11.31 -3.82
N ASN A 116 -8.55 10.24 -4.37
CA ASN A 116 -8.04 10.25 -5.76
C ASN A 116 -9.18 10.39 -6.76
N GLY A 117 -10.36 9.93 -6.42
CA GLY A 117 -11.55 10.07 -7.26
C GLY A 117 -11.52 9.22 -8.53
N HIS A 118 -10.77 8.13 -8.53
CA HIS A 118 -10.72 7.23 -9.68
C HIS A 118 -12.06 6.50 -9.82
N TYR A 119 -12.64 6.58 -11.00
CA TYR A 119 -13.95 6.02 -11.37
C TYR A 119 -15.18 6.54 -10.60
N ARG A 120 -15.09 6.99 -9.37
CA ARG A 120 -16.15 7.55 -8.50
C ARG A 120 -17.44 6.72 -8.46
N SER A 121 -17.35 5.42 -8.64
CA SER A 121 -18.46 4.47 -8.58
C SER A 121 -17.96 3.08 -8.25
N LYS A 122 -18.80 2.28 -7.61
CA LYS A 122 -18.62 0.84 -7.43
C LYS A 122 -19.15 0.03 -8.63
N ASP A 123 -19.94 0.66 -9.49
CA ASP A 123 -20.53 0.04 -10.66
C ASP A 123 -19.76 0.46 -11.93
N PRO A 124 -19.13 -0.50 -12.64
CA PRO A 124 -18.41 -0.20 -13.88
C PRO A 124 -19.26 0.51 -14.96
N ALA A 125 -20.57 0.30 -14.96
CA ALA A 125 -21.46 0.98 -15.90
C ALA A 125 -21.59 2.50 -15.63
N HIS A 126 -21.18 2.93 -14.44
CA HIS A 126 -21.27 4.32 -13.99
C HIS A 126 -19.88 4.95 -13.70
N TYR A 127 -18.82 4.35 -14.20
CA TYR A 127 -17.49 4.90 -14.02
C TYR A 127 -17.34 6.28 -14.64
N ALA A 128 -16.94 7.26 -13.81
CA ALA A 128 -16.59 8.59 -14.29
C ALA A 128 -15.32 8.53 -15.14
N LYS A 129 -15.32 9.22 -16.26
CA LYS A 129 -14.11 9.39 -17.07
C LYS A 129 -13.14 10.34 -16.38
N ALA A 130 -11.86 10.22 -16.68
CA ALA A 130 -10.83 11.10 -16.15
C ALA A 130 -11.11 12.59 -16.40
N ALA A 131 -11.69 12.93 -17.56
CA ALA A 131 -12.06 14.31 -17.90
C ALA A 131 -13.22 14.88 -17.05
N ASP A 132 -14.03 14.02 -16.46
CA ASP A 132 -15.18 14.37 -15.63
C ASP A 132 -14.90 14.14 -14.13
N SER A 133 -13.69 13.70 -13.79
CA SER A 133 -13.28 13.38 -12.44
C SER A 133 -12.45 14.49 -11.80
N TYR A 134 -12.18 14.34 -10.51
CA TYR A 134 -11.37 15.27 -9.72
C TYR A 134 -10.70 14.53 -8.55
N THR A 135 -9.59 15.07 -8.09
CA THR A 135 -8.88 14.67 -6.87
C THR A 135 -9.04 15.75 -5.82
N ARG A 136 -9.17 15.35 -4.55
CA ARG A 136 -9.31 16.32 -3.45
C ARG A 136 -8.74 15.82 -2.14
N GLY A 137 -8.26 16.72 -1.30
CA GLY A 137 -8.17 16.49 0.14
C GLY A 137 -9.57 16.55 0.74
N VAL A 138 -9.91 15.63 1.63
CA VAL A 138 -11.21 15.60 2.31
C VAL A 138 -11.05 15.27 3.78
N ARG A 139 -11.85 15.94 4.64
CA ARG A 139 -11.91 15.68 6.09
C ARG A 139 -13.32 15.27 6.46
N TYR A 140 -13.40 14.14 7.17
CA TYR A 140 -14.65 13.58 7.66
C TYR A 140 -14.69 13.62 9.18
N ARG A 141 -15.82 14.06 9.72
CA ARG A 141 -16.15 13.90 11.14
C ARG A 141 -17.01 12.68 11.33
N ILE A 142 -16.59 11.78 12.21
CA ILE A 142 -17.29 10.55 12.53
C ILE A 142 -17.87 10.59 13.94
N ASP A 143 -19.03 9.97 14.11
CA ASP A 143 -19.65 9.65 15.40
C ASP A 143 -19.76 8.13 15.48
N THR A 144 -18.88 7.51 16.24
CA THR A 144 -18.79 6.03 16.35
C THR A 144 -19.89 5.43 17.22
N GLU A 145 -20.58 6.23 18.04
CA GLU A 145 -21.74 5.77 18.83
C GLU A 145 -23.00 5.70 17.96
N LYS A 146 -23.20 6.69 17.09
CA LYS A 146 -24.35 6.78 16.18
C LYS A 146 -24.08 6.18 14.80
N MET A 147 -22.86 5.81 14.54
CA MET A 147 -22.37 5.37 13.22
C MET A 147 -22.77 6.36 12.12
N THR A 148 -22.47 7.66 12.34
CA THR A 148 -22.71 8.72 11.34
C THR A 148 -21.42 9.41 10.92
N ILE A 149 -21.40 9.87 9.68
CA ILE A 149 -20.24 10.55 9.06
C ILE A 149 -20.70 11.82 8.38
N ARG A 150 -19.92 12.90 8.55
CA ARG A 150 -20.13 14.20 7.89
C ARG A 150 -18.86 14.65 7.19
N GLN A 151 -18.97 15.12 5.96
CA GLN A 151 -17.90 15.86 5.32
C GLN A 151 -17.84 17.28 5.91
N VAL A 152 -16.70 17.65 6.48
CA VAL A 152 -16.53 18.94 7.15
C VAL A 152 -15.60 19.89 6.42
N TRP A 153 -14.78 19.34 5.50
CA TRP A 153 -13.88 20.15 4.65
C TRP A 153 -13.49 19.37 3.40
N GLN A 154 -13.22 20.10 2.33
CA GLN A 154 -12.56 19.57 1.13
C GLN A 154 -11.82 20.69 0.38
N TYR A 155 -10.82 20.31 -0.42
CA TYR A 155 -10.18 21.15 -1.42
C TYR A 155 -9.68 20.32 -2.60
N GLY A 156 -9.92 20.78 -3.81
CA GLY A 156 -9.47 20.19 -5.07
C GLY A 156 -10.60 19.83 -6.03
N LYS A 157 -11.83 19.60 -5.55
CA LYS A 157 -13.00 19.30 -6.39
C LYS A 157 -13.25 20.43 -7.43
N GLU A 158 -13.13 21.67 -7.01
CA GLU A 158 -13.30 22.86 -7.83
C GLU A 158 -12.25 23.02 -8.93
N ARG A 159 -11.17 22.25 -8.84
CA ARG A 159 -10.08 22.25 -9.83
C ARG A 159 -10.31 21.26 -10.97
N GLY A 160 -11.25 20.34 -10.80
CA GLY A 160 -11.66 19.36 -11.81
C GLY A 160 -10.54 18.49 -12.33
N ALA A 161 -10.64 18.13 -13.59
CA ALA A 161 -9.69 17.24 -14.26
C ALA A 161 -8.24 17.76 -14.34
N ALA A 162 -8.03 19.07 -14.25
CA ALA A 162 -6.69 19.66 -14.22
C ALA A 162 -5.89 19.30 -12.94
N PHE A 163 -6.59 18.85 -11.91
CA PHE A 163 -6.02 18.41 -10.63
C PHE A 163 -6.21 16.89 -10.40
N PHE A 164 -6.76 16.18 -11.40
CA PHE A 164 -7.07 14.76 -11.27
C PHE A 164 -5.80 13.90 -11.26
N SER A 165 -5.73 13.02 -10.26
CA SER A 165 -4.68 12.05 -10.07
C SER A 165 -5.28 10.72 -9.63
N CYS A 166 -5.34 9.74 -10.51
CA CYS A 166 -5.96 8.44 -10.23
C CYS A 166 -5.18 7.57 -9.23
N TYR A 167 -4.01 7.99 -8.77
CA TYR A 167 -3.15 7.22 -7.87
C TYR A 167 -2.19 8.12 -7.10
N ILE A 168 -1.41 7.55 -6.16
CA ILE A 168 -0.44 8.27 -5.32
C ILE A 168 -1.05 9.52 -4.67
N SER A 169 -0.25 10.57 -4.37
CA SER A 169 -0.77 11.81 -3.80
C SER A 169 -0.94 11.77 -2.27
N ASN A 170 -1.07 12.93 -1.64
CA ASN A 170 -1.34 13.00 -0.21
C ASN A 170 -1.98 14.33 0.20
N VAL A 171 -2.48 14.32 1.41
CA VAL A 171 -2.88 15.51 2.16
C VAL A 171 -2.10 15.53 3.47
N GLU A 172 -1.72 16.73 3.95
CA GLU A 172 -1.08 16.94 5.25
C GLU A 172 -1.90 17.92 6.09
N TYR A 173 -1.97 17.63 7.37
CA TYR A 173 -2.59 18.48 8.37
C TYR A 173 -1.52 19.06 9.27
N TYR A 174 -1.35 20.37 9.29
CA TYR A 174 -0.43 21.06 10.18
C TYR A 174 -1.15 21.59 11.43
N LYS A 175 -2.32 22.15 11.26
CA LYS A 175 -3.28 22.59 12.28
C LYS A 175 -4.62 22.89 11.60
N ASP A 176 -5.65 23.17 12.37
CA ASP A 176 -6.93 23.64 11.82
C ASP A 176 -6.72 24.88 10.92
N GLY A 177 -7.31 24.83 9.74
CA GLY A 177 -7.17 25.86 8.70
C GLY A 177 -5.82 25.86 7.97
N HIS A 178 -4.87 24.94 8.27
CA HIS A 178 -3.59 24.88 7.57
C HIS A 178 -3.32 23.49 7.05
N TYR A 179 -3.41 23.32 5.74
CA TYR A 179 -3.32 22.05 5.04
C TYR A 179 -2.38 22.12 3.84
N LEU A 180 -1.84 20.98 3.45
CA LEU A 180 -1.20 20.80 2.16
C LEU A 180 -1.96 19.71 1.39
N VAL A 181 -2.31 19.99 0.15
CA VAL A 181 -2.95 19.01 -0.75
C VAL A 181 -2.06 18.82 -1.97
N HIS A 182 -1.64 17.59 -2.17
CA HIS A 182 -0.74 17.22 -3.25
C HIS A 182 -1.41 16.24 -4.20
N SER A 183 -1.66 16.68 -5.43
CA SER A 183 -2.06 15.83 -6.55
C SER A 183 -0.81 15.38 -7.30
N GLY A 184 -0.36 14.16 -7.01
CA GLY A 184 0.98 13.70 -7.38
C GLY A 184 1.07 12.94 -8.70
N GLY A 185 -0.04 12.37 -9.16
CA GLY A 185 -0.10 11.48 -10.33
C GLY A 185 -0.88 12.04 -11.51
N ILE A 186 -0.79 13.34 -11.75
CA ILE A 186 -1.42 13.97 -12.91
C ILE A 186 -0.76 13.49 -14.20
N GLY A 187 -1.57 13.17 -15.19
CA GLY A 187 -1.08 12.82 -16.52
C GLY A 187 -2.04 13.15 -17.63
N THR A 188 -1.48 13.48 -18.79
CA THR A 188 -2.25 13.70 -20.01
C THR A 188 -1.67 12.89 -21.18
N LEU A 189 -2.55 12.39 -22.02
CA LEU A 189 -2.23 11.83 -23.35
C LEU A 189 -2.79 12.80 -24.40
N ASP A 190 -1.92 13.39 -25.21
CA ASP A 190 -2.28 14.43 -26.17
C ASP A 190 -3.09 15.60 -25.58
N GLY A 191 -2.80 15.95 -24.34
CA GLY A 191 -3.47 17.02 -23.62
C GLY A 191 -4.79 16.66 -22.94
N ALA A 192 -5.34 15.47 -23.16
CA ALA A 192 -6.51 14.94 -22.45
C ALA A 192 -6.07 14.17 -21.19
N PRO A 193 -6.81 14.21 -20.07
CA PRO A 193 -6.49 13.44 -18.88
C PRO A 193 -6.39 11.94 -19.18
N CYS A 194 -5.37 11.29 -18.60
CA CYS A 194 -5.18 9.84 -18.75
C CYS A 194 -6.28 9.06 -18.04
N GLU A 195 -6.86 8.07 -18.73
CA GLU A 195 -7.88 7.15 -18.15
C GLU A 195 -7.26 6.07 -17.26
N GLY A 196 -5.95 5.86 -17.34
CA GLY A 196 -5.21 4.90 -16.51
C GLY A 196 -4.05 5.56 -15.79
N VAL A 197 -3.22 4.75 -15.11
CA VAL A 197 -2.05 5.21 -14.36
C VAL A 197 -1.02 5.84 -15.30
N PRO A 198 -0.78 7.16 -15.25
CA PRO A 198 0.04 7.86 -16.24
C PRO A 198 1.48 7.33 -16.34
N ALA A 199 2.09 6.95 -15.21
CA ALA A 199 3.44 6.40 -15.22
C ALA A 199 3.55 5.05 -15.94
N GLN A 200 2.49 4.23 -15.90
CA GLN A 200 2.42 2.98 -16.68
C GLN A 200 2.21 3.27 -18.15
N MET A 201 1.30 4.20 -18.46
CA MET A 201 1.07 4.64 -19.86
C MET A 201 2.32 5.24 -20.46
N LYS A 202 3.14 5.96 -19.68
CA LYS A 202 4.46 6.51 -20.10
C LYS A 202 5.45 5.42 -20.51
N GLN A 203 5.32 4.22 -19.98
CA GLN A 203 6.17 3.06 -20.34
C GLN A 203 5.57 2.22 -21.48
N GLY A 204 4.38 2.55 -21.93
CA GLY A 204 3.67 1.86 -23.00
C GLY A 204 3.98 2.43 -24.40
N PRO A 205 3.28 1.91 -25.42
CA PRO A 205 3.51 2.28 -26.82
C PRO A 205 3.25 3.77 -27.14
N ASP A 206 2.37 4.43 -26.38
CA ASP A 206 2.05 5.85 -26.52
C ASP A 206 2.89 6.75 -25.58
N GLY A 207 3.95 6.20 -24.98
CA GLY A 207 4.70 6.85 -23.92
C GLY A 207 5.26 8.23 -24.26
N ASP A 208 5.70 8.46 -25.50
CA ASP A 208 6.22 9.75 -25.93
C ASP A 208 5.16 10.86 -25.94
N ARG A 209 3.88 10.50 -26.04
CA ARG A 209 2.73 11.40 -26.04
C ARG A 209 2.19 11.66 -24.64
N VAL A 210 2.59 10.84 -23.65
CA VAL A 210 2.16 10.99 -22.25
C VAL A 210 3.00 12.05 -21.56
N GLN A 211 2.34 13.05 -21.00
CA GLN A 211 2.95 14.06 -20.13
C GLN A 211 2.59 13.77 -18.68
N LEU A 212 3.59 13.83 -17.82
CA LEU A 212 3.44 13.65 -16.38
C LEU A 212 3.49 15.00 -15.67
N GLY A 213 2.77 15.10 -14.56
CA GLY A 213 2.77 16.30 -13.74
C GLY A 213 2.37 16.01 -12.29
N SER A 214 2.65 16.96 -11.43
CA SER A 214 2.12 17.03 -10.07
C SER A 214 1.91 18.47 -9.66
N ILE A 215 0.93 18.69 -8.76
CA ILE A 215 0.59 20.01 -8.21
C ILE A 215 0.49 19.87 -6.69
N THR A 216 1.23 20.72 -5.99
CA THR A 216 1.20 20.85 -4.52
C THR A 216 0.59 22.19 -4.16
N CYS A 217 -0.45 22.19 -3.34
CA CYS A 217 -1.16 23.37 -2.86
C CYS A 217 -1.05 23.48 -1.35
N GLU A 218 -0.59 24.61 -0.83
CA GLU A 218 -0.66 24.95 0.59
C GLU A 218 -1.81 25.92 0.83
N LEU A 219 -2.64 25.60 1.81
CA LEU A 219 -3.85 26.34 2.18
C LEU A 219 -3.72 26.85 3.61
N VAL A 220 -4.03 28.11 3.80
CA VAL A 220 -4.17 28.73 5.12
C VAL A 220 -5.53 29.44 5.17
N ASP A 221 -6.36 29.07 6.14
CA ASP A 221 -7.73 29.60 6.29
C ASP A 221 -8.54 29.52 4.98
N ASP A 222 -8.48 28.34 4.32
CA ASP A 222 -9.09 28.03 3.02
C ASP A 222 -8.58 28.87 1.83
N GLN A 223 -7.54 29.67 2.04
CA GLN A 223 -6.90 30.42 0.97
C GLN A 223 -5.66 29.70 0.45
N LEU A 224 -5.56 29.58 -0.87
CA LEU A 224 -4.36 29.08 -1.53
C LEU A 224 -3.22 30.10 -1.35
N VAL A 225 -2.23 29.76 -0.54
CA VAL A 225 -1.08 30.63 -0.26
C VAL A 225 0.18 30.24 -1.04
N TYR A 226 0.26 29.00 -1.49
CA TYR A 226 1.38 28.50 -2.28
C TYR A 226 0.93 27.40 -3.23
N GLU A 227 1.44 27.43 -4.47
CA GLU A 227 1.27 26.35 -5.45
C GLU A 227 2.60 26.04 -6.13
N LEU A 228 2.97 24.76 -6.15
CA LEU A 228 4.11 24.23 -6.88
C LEU A 228 3.64 23.25 -7.96
N ARG A 229 4.08 23.45 -9.19
CA ARG A 229 3.88 22.50 -10.30
C ARG A 229 5.20 21.90 -10.71
N VAL A 230 5.22 20.57 -10.83
CA VAL A 230 6.41 19.81 -11.26
C VAL A 230 6.04 18.97 -12.49
N PRO A 231 6.87 18.96 -13.57
CA PRO A 231 6.60 18.18 -14.77
C PRO A 231 7.02 16.70 -14.59
N ALA A 232 6.62 16.10 -13.49
CA ALA A 232 6.87 14.71 -13.12
C ALA A 232 5.81 14.25 -12.13
N ASN A 233 5.55 12.94 -12.07
CA ASN A 233 4.77 12.40 -10.97
C ASN A 233 5.62 12.35 -9.70
N CYS A 234 5.04 12.80 -8.58
CA CYS A 234 5.64 12.80 -7.26
C CYS A 234 4.72 12.03 -6.31
N TYR A 235 5.28 11.03 -5.60
CA TYR A 235 4.45 10.16 -4.77
C TYR A 235 3.76 10.93 -3.63
N ARG A 236 4.53 11.75 -2.92
CA ARG A 236 4.06 12.59 -1.80
C ARG A 236 4.79 13.92 -1.77
N ALA A 237 4.18 14.91 -1.16
CA ALA A 237 4.79 16.19 -0.81
C ALA A 237 4.57 16.46 0.68
N GLU A 238 5.59 17.00 1.34
CA GLU A 238 5.56 17.41 2.72
C GLU A 238 6.33 18.70 2.88
N LYS A 239 5.83 19.59 3.75
CA LYS A 239 6.55 20.80 4.13
C LYS A 239 7.37 20.52 5.37
N LEU A 240 8.67 20.45 5.20
CA LEU A 240 9.60 20.31 6.31
C LEU A 240 10.03 21.70 6.83
N PRO A 241 10.16 21.86 8.14
CA PRO A 241 10.76 23.08 8.69
C PRO A 241 12.24 23.15 8.26
N LEU A 242 12.69 24.34 7.85
CA LEU A 242 14.11 24.57 7.53
C LEU A 242 15.01 24.37 8.73
N TYR A 243 14.48 24.62 9.93
CA TYR A 243 15.16 24.48 11.20
C TYR A 243 14.22 23.82 12.21
N TYR A 244 14.68 22.76 12.85
CA TYR A 244 14.01 22.23 14.03
C TYR A 244 14.31 23.17 15.20
N ALA A 245 13.31 23.94 15.63
CA ALA A 245 13.44 24.75 16.82
C ALA A 245 13.36 23.84 18.05
N GLY A 246 14.47 23.58 18.70
CA GLY A 246 14.50 23.21 20.10
C GLY A 246 15.10 21.88 20.51
N GLU A 247 15.07 20.81 19.74
CA GLU A 247 15.77 19.57 20.12
C GLU A 247 16.68 19.10 19.01
N GLN A 248 17.98 19.12 19.28
CA GLN A 248 18.92 18.35 18.47
C GLN A 248 18.64 16.87 18.77
N ALA A 249 18.03 16.16 17.81
CA ALA A 249 18.00 14.72 17.87
C ALA A 249 19.46 14.24 17.74
N GLU A 250 20.06 13.81 18.85
CA GLU A 250 21.29 13.04 18.79
C GLU A 250 20.91 11.69 18.15
N LEU A 251 21.17 11.58 16.87
CA LEU A 251 21.17 10.29 16.21
C LEU A 251 22.39 9.55 16.74
N GLY A 252 22.17 8.64 17.67
CA GLY A 252 23.21 7.71 18.11
C GLY A 252 23.76 6.90 16.93
N ALA A 253 24.91 6.28 17.10
CA ALA A 253 25.43 5.33 16.12
C ALA A 253 24.38 4.22 15.95
N GLY A 254 23.76 4.18 14.77
CA GLY A 254 22.78 3.15 14.45
C GLY A 254 23.40 1.74 14.55
N LYS A 255 22.63 0.76 15.00
CA LYS A 255 22.98 -0.65 14.89
C LYS A 255 22.39 -1.17 13.58
N VAL A 256 23.23 -1.75 12.74
CA VAL A 256 22.76 -2.49 11.58
C VAL A 256 22.09 -3.78 12.10
N LEU A 257 20.77 -3.88 11.93
CA LEU A 257 20.00 -5.06 12.33
C LEU A 257 20.05 -6.16 11.29
N GLY A 258 20.28 -5.79 10.04
CA GLY A 258 20.38 -6.67 8.88
C GLY A 258 20.46 -5.83 7.61
N SER A 259 20.63 -6.49 6.49
CA SER A 259 20.66 -5.86 5.17
C SER A 259 19.74 -6.61 4.22
N LEU A 260 18.82 -5.91 3.62
CA LEU A 260 18.13 -6.46 2.45
C LEU A 260 19.06 -6.56 1.24
N GLY A 261 20.16 -5.78 1.24
CA GLY A 261 21.23 -5.80 0.29
C GLY A 261 20.80 -6.11 -1.16
N ILE A 262 21.73 -6.55 -1.97
CA ILE A 262 21.45 -7.07 -3.31
C ILE A 262 20.76 -8.45 -3.29
N THR A 263 20.86 -9.17 -2.19
CA THR A 263 20.27 -10.51 -2.00
C THR A 263 18.78 -10.44 -1.66
N GLY A 264 18.32 -9.32 -1.08
CA GLY A 264 16.96 -9.16 -0.55
C GLY A 264 16.67 -10.09 0.63
N GLU A 265 17.69 -10.49 1.37
CA GLU A 265 17.59 -11.26 2.60
C GLU A 265 17.11 -10.39 3.76
N PHE A 266 16.41 -10.98 4.72
CA PHE A 266 16.04 -10.31 5.97
C PHE A 266 16.24 -11.25 7.18
N ASP A 267 16.64 -10.68 8.31
CA ASP A 267 17.12 -11.46 9.45
C ASP A 267 16.02 -11.90 10.42
N THR A 268 14.89 -11.23 10.41
CA THR A 268 13.86 -11.42 11.43
C THR A 268 13.00 -12.65 11.16
N PRO A 269 12.96 -13.64 12.08
CA PRO A 269 12.07 -14.77 11.95
C PRO A 269 10.60 -14.33 11.99
N ILE A 270 9.79 -14.87 11.08
CA ILE A 270 8.34 -14.70 11.12
C ILE A 270 7.75 -15.97 11.71
N PRO A 271 6.89 -15.86 12.74
CA PRO A 271 6.24 -17.02 13.31
C PRO A 271 5.42 -17.77 12.25
N ALA A 272 5.64 -19.08 12.13
CA ALA A 272 4.87 -19.97 11.28
C ALA A 272 4.70 -21.32 11.98
N GLU A 273 3.57 -21.95 11.77
CA GLU A 273 3.30 -23.31 12.24
C GLU A 273 4.02 -24.31 11.35
N GLU A 274 4.87 -25.15 11.95
CA GLU A 274 5.52 -26.25 11.22
C GLU A 274 4.48 -27.33 10.90
N THR A 275 4.17 -27.50 9.63
CA THR A 275 3.18 -28.50 9.20
C THR A 275 3.79 -29.93 9.12
N GLY A 276 5.09 -30.02 8.89
CA GLY A 276 5.77 -31.29 8.56
C GLY A 276 5.37 -31.86 7.20
N GLU A 277 4.61 -31.13 6.41
CA GLU A 277 4.09 -31.54 5.10
C GLU A 277 4.92 -30.94 3.97
N LEU A 278 4.86 -31.57 2.80
CA LEU A 278 5.38 -30.98 1.58
C LEU A 278 4.48 -29.81 1.13
N VAL A 279 5.11 -28.81 0.51
CA VAL A 279 4.38 -27.70 -0.10
C VAL A 279 3.29 -28.23 -1.03
N PRO A 280 2.04 -27.76 -0.90
CA PRO A 280 0.93 -28.20 -1.72
C PRO A 280 1.22 -28.08 -3.22
N ALA A 281 0.85 -29.12 -3.98
CA ALA A 281 1.19 -29.22 -5.41
C ALA A 281 0.62 -28.08 -6.28
N HIS A 282 -0.47 -27.45 -5.85
CA HIS A 282 -1.08 -26.35 -6.59
C HIS A 282 -0.19 -25.10 -6.67
N TYR A 283 0.74 -24.93 -5.71
CA TYR A 283 1.73 -23.85 -5.79
C TYR A 283 2.70 -24.03 -6.96
N GLY A 284 2.95 -25.26 -7.40
CA GLY A 284 3.91 -25.53 -8.45
C GLY A 284 5.30 -24.95 -8.14
N ALA A 285 5.67 -24.88 -6.85
CA ALA A 285 6.88 -24.24 -6.38
C ALA A 285 8.12 -24.88 -7.02
N ARG A 286 8.95 -24.05 -7.63
CA ARG A 286 10.15 -24.47 -8.35
C ARG A 286 11.32 -23.58 -7.99
N LEU A 287 12.42 -24.19 -7.56
CA LEU A 287 13.72 -23.55 -7.41
C LEU A 287 14.68 -24.13 -8.46
N VAL A 288 15.36 -23.27 -9.20
CA VAL A 288 16.39 -23.65 -10.18
C VAL A 288 17.71 -23.10 -9.70
N GLU A 289 18.71 -23.98 -9.64
CA GLU A 289 20.08 -23.62 -9.33
C GLU A 289 20.82 -23.22 -10.61
N GLU A 290 21.52 -22.08 -10.56
CA GLU A 290 22.41 -21.59 -11.61
C GLU A 290 23.80 -21.35 -11.01
N ASP A 291 24.78 -20.98 -11.83
CA ASP A 291 26.17 -20.85 -11.38
C ASP A 291 26.34 -19.82 -10.25
N ASP A 292 25.70 -18.66 -10.37
CA ASP A 292 25.86 -17.52 -9.46
C ASP A 292 24.62 -17.22 -8.64
N ARG A 293 23.50 -17.95 -8.84
CA ARG A 293 22.22 -17.64 -8.24
C ARG A 293 21.27 -18.83 -8.15
N PHE A 294 20.20 -18.63 -7.37
CA PHE A 294 19.00 -19.45 -7.42
C PHE A 294 17.85 -18.60 -8.00
N THR A 295 16.98 -19.22 -8.78
CA THR A 295 15.74 -18.58 -9.26
C THR A 295 14.54 -19.38 -8.75
N PHE A 296 13.58 -18.64 -8.17
CA PHE A 296 12.39 -19.23 -7.58
C PHE A 296 11.12 -18.73 -8.30
N SER A 297 10.20 -19.65 -8.55
CA SER A 297 8.88 -19.35 -9.08
C SER A 297 7.81 -20.25 -8.48
N ALA A 298 6.59 -19.73 -8.32
CA ALA A 298 5.41 -20.47 -7.89
C ALA A 298 4.13 -19.78 -8.32
N THR A 299 3.01 -20.48 -8.20
CA THR A 299 1.68 -19.91 -8.32
C THR A 299 1.12 -19.61 -6.93
N TYR A 300 0.67 -18.40 -6.70
CA TYR A 300 0.16 -17.95 -5.40
C TYR A 300 -1.34 -17.72 -5.46
N GLU A 301 -1.98 -17.91 -4.30
CA GLU A 301 -3.35 -17.48 -4.12
C GLU A 301 -3.43 -15.98 -3.82
N LYS A 302 -4.64 -15.44 -3.96
CA LYS A 302 -4.89 -14.02 -3.72
C LYS A 302 -4.57 -13.63 -2.28
N GLY A 303 -3.69 -12.64 -2.11
CA GLY A 303 -3.34 -12.08 -0.81
C GLY A 303 -2.39 -12.93 0.05
N GLU A 304 -1.81 -13.99 -0.48
CA GLU A 304 -0.84 -14.79 0.27
C GLU A 304 0.47 -14.04 0.52
N LEU A 305 0.98 -14.21 1.74
CA LEU A 305 2.32 -13.79 2.13
C LEU A 305 3.26 -15.00 2.03
N VAL A 306 4.23 -14.92 1.14
CA VAL A 306 5.14 -16.03 0.87
C VAL A 306 6.57 -15.66 1.21
N GLN A 307 7.28 -16.60 1.88
CA GLN A 307 8.68 -16.47 2.23
C GLN A 307 9.42 -17.75 1.87
N LEU A 308 10.59 -17.61 1.26
CA LEU A 308 11.52 -18.70 1.03
C LEU A 308 12.57 -18.73 2.13
N LEU A 309 12.86 -19.92 2.64
CA LEU A 309 13.93 -20.16 3.61
C LEU A 309 14.99 -21.10 2.99
N LEU A 310 16.24 -20.72 3.17
CA LEU A 310 17.38 -21.61 2.97
C LEU A 310 17.92 -21.99 4.35
N CYS A 311 17.74 -23.22 4.76
CA CYS A 311 18.15 -23.75 6.07
C CYS A 311 19.44 -24.55 5.91
N GLY A 312 20.54 -24.02 6.42
CA GLY A 312 21.86 -24.61 6.34
C GLY A 312 22.06 -25.79 7.32
N GLU A 313 22.92 -26.73 6.97
CA GLU A 313 23.33 -27.86 7.87
C GLU A 313 24.07 -27.35 9.12
N ASP A 314 24.62 -26.15 9.07
CA ASP A 314 25.28 -25.44 10.19
C ASP A 314 24.30 -24.75 11.15
N GLY A 315 22.99 -24.84 10.87
CA GLY A 315 21.92 -24.18 11.63
C GLY A 315 21.65 -22.75 11.20
N SER A 316 22.32 -22.24 10.18
CA SER A 316 22.00 -20.93 9.59
C SER A 316 20.64 -20.98 8.88
N THR A 317 19.97 -19.83 8.82
CA THR A 317 18.73 -19.69 8.06
C THR A 317 18.71 -18.37 7.34
N HIS A 318 18.66 -18.41 6.02
CA HIS A 318 18.54 -17.23 5.16
C HIS A 318 17.08 -17.10 4.71
N ARG A 319 16.53 -15.88 4.82
CA ARG A 319 15.10 -15.60 4.63
C ARG A 319 14.87 -14.60 3.51
N TYR A 320 13.96 -14.92 2.61
CA TYR A 320 13.66 -14.08 1.46
C TYR A 320 12.14 -13.89 1.33
N PHE A 321 11.68 -12.66 1.28
CA PHE A 321 10.32 -12.38 0.88
C PHE A 321 10.14 -12.61 -0.61
N ILE A 322 9.05 -13.30 -0.95
CA ILE A 322 8.62 -13.50 -2.32
C ILE A 322 7.53 -12.48 -2.63
N ASN A 323 7.75 -11.69 -3.66
CA ASN A 323 6.72 -10.79 -4.14
C ASN A 323 5.68 -11.59 -4.94
N THR A 324 4.47 -11.69 -4.41
CA THR A 324 3.37 -12.44 -5.02
C THR A 324 2.53 -11.61 -6.02
N ALA A 325 2.77 -10.30 -6.12
CA ALA A 325 2.12 -9.44 -7.11
C ALA A 325 2.69 -9.67 -8.52
N LYS A 326 1.86 -9.53 -9.55
CA LYS A 326 2.29 -9.64 -10.95
C LYS A 326 3.05 -8.41 -11.43
N GLN A 327 3.88 -8.64 -12.40
CA GLN A 327 5.07 -7.90 -12.82
C GLN A 327 5.06 -6.39 -12.94
N SER A 328 4.13 -5.78 -13.66
CA SER A 328 4.18 -4.33 -13.91
C SER A 328 3.97 -3.51 -12.65
N PHE A 329 3.30 -4.10 -11.68
CA PHE A 329 3.01 -3.49 -10.39
C PHE A 329 4.14 -3.69 -9.37
N LYS A 330 4.91 -4.78 -9.48
CA LYS A 330 6.05 -5.09 -8.61
C LYS A 330 7.05 -3.94 -8.52
N ALA A 331 7.37 -3.33 -9.65
CA ALA A 331 8.40 -2.30 -9.72
C ALA A 331 7.97 -0.97 -9.09
N MET A 332 6.69 -0.67 -9.05
CA MET A 332 6.19 0.65 -8.61
C MET A 332 5.82 0.73 -7.14
N CYS A 333 5.18 -0.30 -6.60
CA CYS A 333 4.57 -0.21 -5.28
C CYS A 333 5.31 -0.95 -4.18
N VAL A 334 6.17 -1.90 -4.51
CA VAL A 334 6.85 -2.74 -3.51
C VAL A 334 8.33 -2.40 -3.34
N GLY A 335 8.82 -1.35 -4.01
CA GLY A 335 10.20 -0.89 -3.90
C GLY A 335 11.24 -1.92 -4.35
N THR A 336 10.82 -2.97 -5.02
CA THR A 336 11.72 -3.94 -5.59
C THR A 336 12.27 -3.38 -6.89
N PHE A 337 13.35 -2.63 -6.79
CA PHE A 337 14.15 -2.18 -7.93
C PHE A 337 14.86 -3.33 -8.65
N GLN A 338 14.41 -4.56 -8.43
CA GLN A 338 14.95 -5.70 -9.15
C GLN A 338 14.49 -5.63 -10.61
N LYS A 339 15.45 -5.64 -11.50
CA LYS A 339 15.21 -5.79 -12.92
C LYS A 339 14.34 -7.04 -13.12
N ALA A 340 13.19 -6.91 -13.80
CA ALA A 340 12.35 -8.06 -14.09
C ALA A 340 13.19 -9.14 -14.77
N ASP A 341 13.23 -10.34 -14.21
CA ASP A 341 13.91 -11.46 -14.86
C ASP A 341 13.08 -11.86 -16.08
N PRO A 342 13.69 -11.90 -17.29
CA PRO A 342 12.98 -12.21 -18.52
C PRO A 342 12.40 -13.65 -18.54
N ARG A 343 12.77 -14.48 -17.57
CA ARG A 343 12.27 -15.85 -17.41
C ARG A 343 11.00 -15.96 -16.58
N ASP A 344 10.41 -14.84 -16.21
CA ASP A 344 9.19 -14.80 -15.36
C ASP A 344 9.38 -15.49 -14.00
N VAL A 345 10.47 -15.18 -13.31
CA VAL A 345 10.74 -15.68 -11.96
C VAL A 345 10.28 -14.69 -10.89
N ASP A 346 9.82 -15.22 -9.77
CA ASP A 346 9.31 -14.41 -8.65
C ASP A 346 10.43 -13.88 -7.76
N LYS A 347 11.54 -14.59 -7.68
CA LYS A 347 12.71 -14.19 -6.89
C LYS A 347 14.00 -14.68 -7.53
N VAL A 348 14.99 -13.81 -7.55
CA VAL A 348 16.39 -14.14 -7.83
C VAL A 348 17.18 -13.99 -6.54
N ILE A 349 17.92 -15.01 -6.15
CA ILE A 349 18.74 -15.05 -4.94
C ILE A 349 20.18 -15.24 -5.36
N SER A 350 21.03 -14.26 -5.07
CA SER A 350 22.48 -14.37 -5.30
C SER A 350 23.08 -15.46 -4.40
N LYS A 351 24.02 -16.23 -4.92
CA LYS A 351 24.85 -17.13 -4.10
C LYS A 351 25.95 -16.40 -3.33
N GLU A 352 26.17 -15.11 -3.61
CA GLU A 352 27.15 -14.30 -2.88
C GLU A 352 26.84 -14.27 -1.38
N GLY A 353 27.80 -14.67 -0.57
CA GLY A 353 27.66 -14.75 0.89
C GLY A 353 27.01 -16.06 1.40
N LEU A 354 26.52 -16.91 0.51
CA LEU A 354 26.06 -18.24 0.86
C LEU A 354 27.21 -19.25 0.71
N SER A 355 27.22 -20.30 1.53
CA SER A 355 28.19 -21.39 1.41
C SER A 355 27.65 -22.67 2.03
N GLY A 356 27.85 -23.80 1.35
CA GLY A 356 27.42 -25.11 1.83
C GLY A 356 26.05 -25.55 1.31
N ARG A 357 25.42 -26.45 2.04
CA ARG A 357 24.20 -27.12 1.61
C ARG A 357 23.00 -26.63 2.40
N TYR A 358 21.93 -26.31 1.71
CA TYR A 358 20.70 -25.74 2.27
C TYR A 358 19.48 -26.59 1.91
N GLN A 359 18.67 -26.89 2.93
CA GLN A 359 17.33 -27.40 2.74
C GLN A 359 16.40 -26.20 2.45
N VAL A 360 15.59 -26.32 1.41
CA VAL A 360 14.66 -25.26 1.01
C VAL A 360 13.30 -25.48 1.65
N LYS A 361 12.79 -24.46 2.34
CA LYS A 361 11.45 -24.46 2.93
C LYS A 361 10.65 -23.24 2.46
N LEU A 362 9.33 -23.35 2.54
CA LEU A 362 8.43 -22.29 2.12
C LEU A 362 7.44 -21.96 3.23
N ILE A 363 7.32 -20.69 3.58
CA ILE A 363 6.22 -20.20 4.43
C ILE A 363 5.17 -19.59 3.52
N CYS A 364 3.93 -20.08 3.63
CA CYS A 364 2.77 -19.50 3.01
C CYS A 364 1.84 -19.02 4.13
N ASP A 365 1.62 -17.73 4.23
CA ASP A 365 0.95 -17.04 5.35
C ASP A 365 1.60 -17.34 6.71
N ASP A 366 1.02 -18.28 7.47
CA ASP A 366 1.48 -18.70 8.81
C ASP A 366 1.86 -20.18 8.89
N LYS A 367 2.00 -20.86 7.72
CA LYS A 367 2.33 -22.30 7.64
C LYS A 367 3.68 -22.52 6.97
N LEU A 368 4.53 -23.29 7.64
CA LEU A 368 5.84 -23.70 7.14
C LEU A 368 5.74 -25.09 6.49
N TYR A 369 6.13 -25.17 5.23
CA TYR A 369 6.15 -26.38 4.43
C TYR A 369 7.58 -26.78 4.04
N GLU A 370 7.80 -28.08 3.94
CA GLU A 370 8.98 -28.65 3.32
C GLU A 370 8.83 -28.63 1.79
N THR A 371 9.89 -28.27 1.05
CA THR A 371 9.86 -28.39 -0.41
C THR A 371 10.38 -29.70 -0.94
N GLY A 372 11.12 -30.43 -0.11
CA GLY A 372 11.89 -31.63 -0.53
C GLY A 372 13.10 -31.29 -1.40
N VAL A 373 13.39 -30.00 -1.60
CA VAL A 373 14.53 -29.52 -2.41
C VAL A 373 15.72 -29.20 -1.52
N THR A 374 16.90 -29.59 -1.96
CA THR A 374 18.18 -29.19 -1.36
C THR A 374 19.02 -28.52 -2.45
N VAL A 375 19.71 -27.45 -2.10
CA VAL A 375 20.60 -26.68 -3.00
C VAL A 375 21.99 -26.53 -2.39
N THR A 376 22.97 -26.23 -3.24
CA THR A 376 24.35 -25.97 -2.80
C THR A 376 24.82 -24.62 -3.32
N ALA A 377 25.41 -23.79 -2.46
CA ALA A 377 25.97 -22.51 -2.81
C ALA A 377 27.48 -22.48 -2.61
#